data_3521b6a3076630504d45dbec54960696
#
_entry.id   3521b6a3076630504d45dbec54960696
#
_cell.length_a   1.000
_cell.length_b   1.000
_cell.length_c   1.000
_cell.angle_alpha   90.00
_cell.angle_beta   90.00
_cell.angle_gamma   90.00
#
_symmetry.space_group_name_H-M   'P 1'
#
loop_
_entity.id
_entity.type
_entity.pdbx_description
1 polymer ?
#
loop_
_entity_poly.entity_id
_entity_poly.type
_entity_poly.pdbx_seq_one_letter_code
_entity_poly.pdbx_strand_id
1 'polypeptide(L)'
;MKKIAVLGYGVVGSGVVELFYRNQKKIEKNTGTELEVGYILDLREFPDDPYGDRVVHDIQVILDDPEVGYVAECMGGVNPAFDFVRRCLEAGKSVATSNKQLVAEKGDILLQVAKAHHVNFFFEASAVSYTHLTLPTILR
;
A
#
# COMPACT_ATOMS: atom_id res chain seq x y z
N MET A 1 -17.44 4.22 -1.81
CA MET A 1 -16.34 4.21 -0.85
C MET A 1 -15.08 3.69 -1.50
N LYS A 2 -13.96 4.31 -1.23
CA LYS A 2 -12.66 3.82 -1.69
C LYS A 2 -11.99 2.98 -0.61
N LYS A 3 -11.17 2.04 -1.04
CA LYS A 3 -10.46 1.16 -0.12
C LYS A 3 -8.96 1.28 -0.29
N ILE A 4 -8.26 1.08 0.81
CA ILE A 4 -6.81 0.96 0.86
C ILE A 4 -6.50 -0.50 1.13
N ALA A 5 -5.48 -1.03 0.49
CA ALA A 5 -4.94 -2.34 0.82
C ALA A 5 -3.54 -2.18 1.40
N VAL A 6 -3.21 -3.00 2.37
CA VAL A 6 -1.88 -3.00 2.99
C VAL A 6 -1.25 -4.36 2.73
N LEU A 7 -0.07 -4.37 2.14
CA LEU A 7 0.66 -5.60 1.85
C LEU A 7 1.69 -5.83 2.95
N GLY A 8 1.43 -6.82 3.79
CA GLY A 8 2.27 -7.15 4.95
C GLY A 8 1.75 -6.51 6.23
N TYR A 9 1.58 -7.33 7.27
CA TYR A 9 1.04 -6.87 8.54
C TYR A 9 2.00 -7.15 9.69
N GLY A 10 3.25 -6.79 9.49
CA GLY A 10 4.25 -6.76 10.55
C GLY A 10 4.19 -5.42 11.29
N VAL A 11 5.31 -5.03 11.87
CA VAL A 11 5.40 -3.77 12.62
C VAL A 11 5.04 -2.57 11.74
N VAL A 12 5.58 -2.53 10.52
CA VAL A 12 5.33 -1.40 9.61
C VAL A 12 3.88 -1.39 9.15
N GLY A 13 3.39 -2.53 8.67
CA GLY A 13 2.02 -2.61 8.15
C GLY A 13 0.96 -2.33 9.20
N SER A 14 1.12 -2.88 10.40
CA SER A 14 0.17 -2.61 11.49
C SER A 14 0.23 -1.14 11.90
N GLY A 15 1.41 -0.55 11.89
CA GLY A 15 1.57 0.87 12.16
C GLY A 15 0.87 1.75 11.12
N VAL A 16 0.94 1.35 9.86
CA VAL A 16 0.26 2.07 8.77
C VAL A 16 -1.26 2.04 8.97
N VAL A 17 -1.81 0.88 9.29
CA VAL A 17 -3.26 0.74 9.53
C VAL A 17 -3.68 1.60 10.72
N GLU A 18 -2.94 1.55 11.81
CA GLU A 18 -3.23 2.34 13.00
C GLU A 18 -3.17 3.83 12.70
N LEU A 19 -2.13 4.26 12.01
CA LEU A 19 -1.96 5.67 11.64
C LEU A 19 -3.10 6.12 10.72
N PHE A 20 -3.49 5.29 9.78
CA PHE A 20 -4.61 5.60 8.89
C PHE A 20 -5.89 5.89 9.69
N TYR A 21 -6.27 4.99 10.58
CA TYR A 21 -7.52 5.17 11.33
C TYR A 21 -7.44 6.31 12.33
N ARG A 22 -6.27 6.61 12.86
CA ARG A 22 -6.08 7.77 13.72
C ARG A 22 -6.34 9.07 12.97
N ASN A 23 -6.06 9.11 11.67
CA ASN A 23 -6.18 10.30 10.83
C ASN A 23 -7.28 10.19 9.79
N GLN A 24 -8.16 9.20 9.89
CA GLN A 24 -9.15 8.89 8.85
C GLN A 24 -10.01 10.11 8.48
N LYS A 25 -10.55 10.82 9.46
CA LYS A 25 -11.41 11.96 9.18
C LYS A 25 -10.67 13.08 8.46
N LYS A 26 -9.43 13.32 8.85
CA LYS A 26 -8.60 14.33 8.22
C LYS A 26 -8.27 13.95 6.78
N ILE A 27 -7.95 12.70 6.56
CA ILE A 27 -7.65 12.18 5.22
C ILE A 27 -8.90 12.29 4.33
N GLU A 28 -10.06 11.89 4.83
CA GLU A 28 -11.31 11.99 4.09
C GLU A 28 -11.66 13.43 3.75
N LYS A 29 -11.44 14.34 4.70
CA LYS A 29 -11.64 15.76 4.45
C LYS A 29 -10.72 16.29 3.36
N ASN A 30 -9.46 15.88 3.37
CA ASN A 30 -8.48 16.36 2.39
C ASN A 30 -8.69 15.78 1.01
N THR A 31 -9.16 14.53 0.92
CA THR A 31 -9.37 13.85 -0.37
C THR A 31 -10.79 14.00 -0.89
N GLY A 32 -11.73 14.38 -0.04
CA GLY A 32 -13.15 14.43 -0.41
C GLY A 32 -13.79 13.08 -0.61
N THR A 33 -13.16 12.00 -0.14
CA THR A 33 -13.60 10.63 -0.37
C THR A 33 -13.60 9.86 0.94
N GLU A 34 -14.63 9.05 1.17
CA GLU A 34 -14.65 8.11 2.28
C GLU A 34 -13.67 6.97 1.97
N LEU A 35 -12.85 6.64 2.98
CA LEU A 35 -11.79 5.65 2.84
C LEU A 35 -11.83 4.66 4.00
N GLU A 36 -11.49 3.42 3.69
CA GLU A 36 -11.29 2.39 4.72
C GLU A 36 -10.14 1.48 4.30
N VAL A 37 -9.55 0.77 5.26
CA VAL A 37 -8.63 -0.33 4.95
C VAL A 37 -9.47 -1.55 4.63
N GLY A 38 -9.59 -1.90 3.37
CA GLY A 38 -10.40 -3.02 2.95
C GLY A 38 -9.71 -4.36 3.09
N TYR A 39 -8.40 -4.40 2.86
CA TYR A 39 -7.65 -5.66 2.84
C TYR A 39 -6.27 -5.48 3.44
N ILE A 40 -5.84 -6.54 4.12
CA ILE A 40 -4.48 -6.66 4.63
C ILE A 40 -3.97 -8.00 4.08
N LEU A 41 -2.93 -7.96 3.26
CA LEU A 41 -2.35 -9.18 2.70
C LEU A 41 -1.25 -9.70 3.61
N ASP A 42 -1.42 -10.88 4.15
CA ASP A 42 -0.41 -11.54 4.97
C ASP A 42 -0.68 -13.05 4.92
N LEU A 43 0.35 -13.85 5.05
CA LEU A 43 0.20 -15.30 5.10
C LEU A 43 -0.28 -15.78 6.47
N ARG A 44 -0.11 -14.95 7.49
CA ARG A 44 -0.49 -15.28 8.87
C ARG A 44 -1.91 -14.85 9.15
N GLU A 45 -2.51 -15.47 10.16
CA GLU A 45 -3.79 -15.05 10.72
C GLU A 45 -3.56 -14.15 11.93
N PHE A 46 -4.49 -13.24 12.17
CA PHE A 46 -4.42 -12.31 13.29
C PHE A 46 -5.78 -12.26 14.00
N PRO A 47 -6.21 -13.38 14.62
CA PRO A 47 -7.59 -13.49 15.14
C PRO A 47 -7.90 -12.52 16.28
N ASP A 48 -6.88 -12.12 17.04
CA ASP A 48 -7.07 -11.22 18.18
C ASP A 48 -6.85 -9.75 17.83
N ASP A 49 -6.54 -9.45 16.57
CA ASP A 49 -6.31 -8.07 16.14
C ASP A 49 -7.63 -7.42 15.74
N PRO A 50 -7.86 -6.14 16.07
CA PRO A 50 -9.08 -5.42 15.69
C PRO A 50 -9.37 -5.45 14.19
N TYR A 51 -8.34 -5.58 13.37
CA TYR A 51 -8.47 -5.58 11.91
C TYR A 51 -8.19 -6.96 11.30
N GLY A 52 -8.13 -7.99 12.12
CA GLY A 52 -7.83 -9.34 11.67
C GLY A 52 -8.84 -9.93 10.69
N ASP A 53 -10.08 -9.44 10.72
CA ASP A 53 -11.12 -9.85 9.79
C ASP A 53 -10.88 -9.36 8.35
N ARG A 54 -9.93 -8.46 8.15
CA ARG A 54 -9.61 -7.90 6.83
C ARG A 54 -8.41 -8.59 6.18
N VAL A 55 -7.83 -9.55 6.86
CA VAL A 55 -6.65 -10.28 6.36
C VAL A 55 -7.07 -11.21 5.23
N VAL A 56 -6.33 -11.13 4.12
CA VAL A 56 -6.48 -12.02 2.97
C VAL A 56 -5.10 -12.62 2.66
N HIS A 57 -5.10 -13.75 1.97
CA HIS A 57 -3.88 -14.50 1.72
C HIS A 57 -3.50 -14.55 0.24
N ASP A 58 -4.32 -13.97 -0.63
CA ASP A 58 -4.12 -13.99 -2.07
C ASP A 58 -4.22 -12.57 -2.61
N ILE A 59 -3.18 -12.12 -3.29
CA ILE A 59 -3.17 -10.79 -3.90
C ILE A 59 -4.32 -10.59 -4.89
N GLN A 60 -4.81 -11.66 -5.48
CA GLN A 60 -5.88 -11.57 -6.46
C GLN A 60 -7.16 -10.95 -5.89
N VAL A 61 -7.43 -11.19 -4.61
CA VAL A 61 -8.58 -10.59 -3.93
C VAL A 61 -8.50 -9.06 -4.01
N ILE A 62 -7.31 -8.52 -3.82
CA ILE A 62 -7.08 -7.08 -3.88
C ILE A 62 -7.18 -6.59 -5.32
N LEU A 63 -6.57 -7.32 -6.25
CA LEU A 63 -6.56 -6.93 -7.67
C LEU A 63 -7.95 -6.90 -8.27
N ASP A 64 -8.83 -7.79 -7.83
CA ASP A 64 -10.18 -7.92 -8.37
C ASP A 64 -11.16 -6.87 -7.82
N ASP A 65 -10.81 -6.16 -6.77
CA ASP A 65 -11.72 -5.17 -6.18
C ASP A 65 -11.45 -3.78 -6.78
N PRO A 66 -12.35 -3.28 -7.62
CA PRO A 66 -12.15 -1.97 -8.25
C PRO A 66 -12.21 -0.80 -7.28
N GLU A 67 -12.74 -1.00 -6.09
CA GLU A 67 -12.76 0.04 -5.06
C GLU A 67 -11.40 0.27 -4.41
N VAL A 68 -10.48 -0.69 -4.53
CA VAL A 68 -9.12 -0.50 -4.03
C VAL A 68 -8.37 0.42 -5.00
N GLY A 69 -8.12 1.63 -4.56
CA GLY A 69 -7.39 2.63 -5.35
C GLY A 69 -5.95 2.84 -4.90
N TYR A 70 -5.65 2.49 -3.66
CA TYR A 70 -4.36 2.75 -3.04
C TYR A 70 -3.85 1.50 -2.34
N VAL A 71 -2.56 1.25 -2.49
CA VAL A 71 -1.91 0.10 -1.87
C VAL A 71 -0.65 0.58 -1.16
N ALA A 72 -0.50 0.19 0.09
CA ALA A 72 0.71 0.46 0.87
C ALA A 72 1.51 -0.84 0.97
N GLU A 73 2.71 -0.85 0.43
CA GLU A 73 3.58 -2.02 0.48
C GLU A 73 4.48 -1.92 1.71
N CYS A 74 4.35 -2.88 2.62
CA CYS A 74 5.01 -2.91 3.92
C CYS A 74 5.73 -4.24 4.17
N MET A 75 6.11 -4.95 3.09
CA MET A 75 6.62 -6.32 3.23
C MET A 75 8.11 -6.38 3.46
N GLY A 76 8.87 -5.55 2.81
CA GLY A 76 10.31 -5.66 2.82
C GLY A 76 10.82 -6.68 1.80
N GLY A 77 12.08 -6.52 1.39
CA GLY A 77 12.69 -7.38 0.38
C GLY A 77 12.15 -7.12 -1.02
N VAL A 78 12.71 -7.85 -2.00
CA VAL A 78 12.32 -7.67 -3.40
C VAL A 78 11.23 -8.65 -3.80
N ASN A 79 11.29 -9.88 -3.31
CA ASN A 79 10.33 -10.92 -3.65
C ASN A 79 9.53 -11.32 -2.41
N PRO A 80 8.23 -11.42 -2.48
CA PRO A 80 7.36 -11.24 -3.64
C PRO A 80 6.91 -9.78 -3.87
N ALA A 81 7.47 -8.82 -3.15
CA ALA A 81 7.01 -7.43 -3.21
C ALA A 81 6.98 -6.86 -4.63
N PHE A 82 8.02 -7.12 -5.42
CA PHE A 82 8.09 -6.63 -6.79
C PHE A 82 6.89 -7.12 -7.62
N ASP A 83 6.63 -8.41 -7.57
CA ASP A 83 5.53 -8.99 -8.35
C ASP A 83 4.17 -8.40 -7.92
N PHE A 84 3.96 -8.30 -6.62
CA PHE A 84 2.69 -7.78 -6.10
C PHE A 84 2.50 -6.31 -6.45
N VAL A 85 3.53 -5.50 -6.29
CA VAL A 85 3.46 -4.07 -6.61
C VAL A 85 3.22 -3.87 -8.11
N ARG A 86 3.96 -4.60 -8.95
CA ARG A 86 3.80 -4.52 -10.39
C ARG A 86 2.35 -4.85 -10.79
N ARG A 87 1.81 -5.93 -10.24
CA ARG A 87 0.44 -6.35 -10.56
C ARG A 87 -0.60 -5.34 -10.09
N CYS A 88 -0.39 -4.72 -8.93
CA CYS A 88 -1.27 -3.65 -8.45
C CYS A 88 -1.25 -2.45 -9.40
N LEU A 89 -0.08 -2.02 -9.83
CA LEU A 89 0.05 -0.90 -10.77
C LEU A 89 -0.62 -1.23 -12.10
N GLU A 90 -0.41 -2.45 -12.60
CA GLU A 90 -1.04 -2.90 -13.84
C GLU A 90 -2.57 -2.96 -13.71
N ALA A 91 -3.07 -3.19 -12.52
CA ALA A 91 -4.51 -3.21 -12.25
C ALA A 91 -5.10 -1.81 -12.03
N GLY A 92 -4.31 -0.76 -12.22
CA GLY A 92 -4.79 0.61 -12.10
C GLY A 92 -4.80 1.14 -10.67
N LYS A 93 -4.03 0.56 -9.78
CA LYS A 93 -3.97 0.97 -8.39
C LYS A 93 -2.64 1.69 -8.11
N SER A 94 -2.72 2.82 -7.41
CA SER A 94 -1.52 3.54 -6.99
C SER A 94 -0.89 2.83 -5.80
N VAL A 95 0.43 2.78 -5.76
CA VAL A 95 1.17 2.06 -4.74
C VAL A 95 2.19 2.99 -4.09
N ALA A 96 2.32 2.86 -2.79
CA ALA A 96 3.36 3.54 -2.03
C ALA A 96 4.20 2.50 -1.30
N THR A 97 5.50 2.74 -1.21
CA THR A 97 6.40 1.85 -0.52
C THR A 97 7.50 2.62 0.22
N SER A 98 7.93 2.06 1.34
CA SER A 98 9.15 2.47 2.03
C SER A 98 10.25 1.41 1.91
N ASN A 99 10.04 0.43 1.06
CA ASN A 99 10.95 -0.71 0.88
C ASN A 99 12.16 -0.28 0.06
N LYS A 100 13.24 0.06 0.73
CA LYS A 100 14.46 0.59 0.11
C LYS A 100 15.06 -0.38 -0.90
N GLN A 101 15.09 -1.66 -0.58
CA GLN A 101 15.66 -2.67 -1.47
C GLN A 101 14.85 -2.78 -2.76
N LEU A 102 13.53 -2.77 -2.65
CA LEU A 102 12.65 -2.82 -3.82
C LEU A 102 12.91 -1.62 -4.73
N VAL A 103 12.97 -0.43 -4.16
CA VAL A 103 13.19 0.79 -4.92
C VAL A 103 14.58 0.78 -5.58
N ALA A 104 15.61 0.35 -4.85
CA ALA A 104 16.96 0.30 -5.37
C ALA A 104 17.10 -0.65 -6.56
N GLU A 105 16.44 -1.81 -6.50
CA GLU A 105 16.59 -2.83 -7.54
C GLU A 105 15.57 -2.73 -8.66
N LYS A 106 14.36 -2.27 -8.37
CA LYS A 106 13.22 -2.32 -9.30
C LYS A 106 12.48 -1.00 -9.45
N GLY A 107 12.95 0.05 -8.81
CA GLY A 107 12.25 1.34 -8.81
C GLY A 107 12.00 1.88 -10.21
N ASP A 108 13.00 1.80 -11.09
CA ASP A 108 12.89 2.31 -12.46
C ASP A 108 11.81 1.55 -13.25
N ILE A 109 11.79 0.23 -13.10
CA ILE A 109 10.80 -0.61 -13.79
C ILE A 109 9.39 -0.27 -13.28
N LEU A 110 9.24 -0.16 -11.97
CA LEU A 110 7.94 0.13 -11.36
C LEU A 110 7.43 1.51 -11.72
N LEU A 111 8.32 2.50 -11.82
CA LEU A 111 7.93 3.83 -12.27
C LEU A 111 7.41 3.80 -13.71
N GLN A 112 8.05 3.03 -14.58
CA GLN A 112 7.61 2.88 -15.97
C GLN A 112 6.24 2.20 -16.05
N VAL A 113 6.02 1.15 -15.25
CA VAL A 113 4.74 0.46 -15.19
C VAL A 113 3.65 1.41 -14.71
N ALA A 114 3.92 2.16 -13.65
CA ALA A 114 2.95 3.13 -13.12
C ALA A 114 2.59 4.16 -14.18
N LYS A 115 3.57 4.69 -14.87
CA LYS A 115 3.36 5.69 -15.91
C LYS A 115 2.53 5.14 -17.07
N ALA A 116 2.81 3.90 -17.47
CA ALA A 116 2.07 3.25 -18.56
C ALA A 116 0.59 3.04 -18.22
N HIS A 117 0.26 2.89 -16.94
CA HIS A 117 -1.10 2.64 -16.49
C HIS A 117 -1.75 3.87 -15.84
N HIS A 118 -1.11 5.03 -15.94
CA HIS A 118 -1.64 6.31 -15.43
C HIS A 118 -1.95 6.29 -13.94
N VAL A 119 -1.13 5.61 -13.18
CA VAL A 119 -1.20 5.57 -11.72
C VAL A 119 0.13 6.04 -11.14
N ASN A 120 0.17 6.18 -9.82
CA ASN A 120 1.35 6.68 -9.14
C ASN A 120 2.07 5.56 -8.40
N PHE A 121 3.39 5.62 -8.44
CA PHE A 121 4.23 4.81 -7.59
C PHE A 121 5.03 5.76 -6.71
N PHE A 122 4.68 5.77 -5.42
CA PHE A 122 5.27 6.72 -4.46
C PHE A 122 6.37 6.05 -3.67
N PHE A 123 7.51 6.65 -3.68
CA PHE A 123 8.58 6.34 -2.75
C PHE A 123 9.38 7.62 -2.57
N GLU A 124 10.10 7.70 -1.46
CA GLU A 124 10.92 8.85 -1.23
C GLU A 124 12.33 8.54 -1.70
N ALA A 125 12.81 9.26 -2.70
CA ALA A 125 14.16 9.04 -3.20
C ALA A 125 15.19 9.19 -2.08
N SER A 126 14.90 10.07 -1.14
CA SER A 126 15.71 10.25 0.06
C SER A 126 15.33 9.27 1.17
N ALA A 127 14.40 8.35 0.93
CA ALA A 127 14.04 7.32 1.91
C ALA A 127 15.23 6.44 2.23
N VAL A 128 16.22 6.48 1.40
CA VAL A 128 17.52 5.92 1.74
C VAL A 128 18.07 6.58 3.00
N SER A 129 17.74 7.85 3.22
CA SER A 129 18.20 8.65 4.37
C SER A 129 17.10 8.99 5.35
N TYR A 130 15.85 9.03 4.89
CA TYR A 130 14.71 9.43 5.71
C TYR A 130 13.63 8.38 5.65
N THR A 131 12.81 8.37 6.67
CA THR A 131 11.74 7.39 6.79
C THR A 131 10.39 8.06 6.95
N HIS A 132 10.23 9.24 6.40
CA HIS A 132 8.97 9.96 6.53
C HIS A 132 8.16 10.00 5.24
N LEU A 133 8.21 8.94 4.46
CA LEU A 133 7.19 8.72 3.45
C LEU A 133 5.89 8.51 4.20
N THR A 134 4.97 9.42 4.06
CA THR A 134 3.80 9.44 4.89
C THR A 134 2.55 9.19 4.07
N LEU A 135 1.54 8.60 4.71
CA LEU A 135 0.22 8.43 4.10
C LEU A 135 -0.35 9.74 3.58
N PRO A 136 -0.24 10.87 4.30
CA PRO A 136 -0.74 12.14 3.75
C PRO A 136 -0.11 12.53 2.43
N THR A 137 1.14 12.19 2.19
CA THR A 137 1.80 12.44 0.92
C THR A 137 1.22 11.56 -0.19
N ILE A 138 0.86 10.34 0.15
CA ILE A 138 0.34 9.35 -0.79
C ILE A 138 -1.12 9.61 -1.12
N LEU A 139 -1.91 10.01 -0.14
CA LEU A 139 -3.36 10.09 -0.25
C LEU A 139 -3.89 11.47 -0.61
N ARG A 140 -3.02 12.41 -0.87
CA ARG A 140 -3.42 13.73 -1.30
C ARG A 140 -3.85 13.79 -2.76
#